data_441044c1cd21d6540d697b2ead9c9a0c
#
_entry.id   441044c1cd21d6540d697b2ead9c9a0c
#
_cell.length_a   1.000
_cell.length_b   1.000
_cell.length_c   1.000
_cell.angle_alpha   90.00
_cell.angle_beta   90.00
_cell.angle_gamma   90.00
#
_symmetry.space_group_name_H-M   'P 1'
#
loop_
_entity.id
_entity.type
_entity.pdbx_description
1 polymer ?
#
loop_
_entity_poly.entity_id
_entity_poly.type
_entity_poly.pdbx_seq_one_letter_code
_entity_poly.pdbx_strand_id
1 'polypeptide(L)'
;MPNFTSALQSQESSASPQGANVPNEILSEDGNQSQTITRWRDLCLLLVVVGLAAIVQVNVAGRSGLWADEIFSLAMATGHSLEHPAAAADSALGDFIESNTPVHAEELQRYLKHDSPPASPARVVRAVLLSDTSPPLYYLLLYGWTLMFGTSDAMLRLFSIGWSLACLPVLASVARRTGGRGAVFPACVLFAFSPLGIYYSTEGRMYSLLWFCVLATTWASLALHERRGGIPIYALWVVASAAGFLTHYFFVFPWLGLVAYLFIRPGQLSRTRLTVCLLLTGLIALPWYSKLPESLASWRITQDWLKWQPAGFHRLAASRELVIQFFSGRCQYLWLDDPTSNLAALMLFGIVAVAMAWRLRIHAFGGQRLLLWLLFAAACAGPLVFDFLQHTYTVAFSRYAIAALPVACLLAAVGLSCLGRRTRLIMLALIILAWAPNVLSIYRNQSRSWSPIREISRAACANGSPSDLILIHSIPSGVLGIARYADGPIELASWVGQLRTRRVPESLNALTAGRTRIVFVNVHAVGEPAPEKEWLRAHAAVFHKTRLDSGRIIDFRPINSATF
;
A
#
# COMPACT_ATOMS: atom_id res chain seq x y z
N MET A 1 -31.35 -37.30 64.67
CA MET A 1 -31.33 -37.19 66.13
C MET A 1 -29.99 -36.69 66.58
N PRO A 2 -29.86 -35.80 67.57
CA PRO A 2 -30.64 -34.57 67.87
C PRO A 2 -29.74 -33.33 67.95
N ASN A 3 -30.30 -32.16 67.62
CA ASN A 3 -30.59 -30.98 68.50
C ASN A 3 -29.59 -30.56 69.59
N PHE A 4 -29.22 -29.25 69.55
CA PHE A 4 -29.38 -28.27 70.68
C PHE A 4 -28.88 -26.90 70.16
N THR A 5 -29.72 -25.97 69.88
CA THR A 5 -30.36 -24.79 70.53
C THR A 5 -29.52 -23.94 71.49
N SER A 6 -29.69 -22.65 71.24
CA SER A 6 -29.90 -21.44 72.03
C SER A 6 -28.67 -20.62 72.41
N ALA A 7 -28.64 -19.42 71.91
CA ALA A 7 -29.10 -18.16 72.51
C ALA A 7 -28.14 -17.56 73.55
N LEU A 8 -27.65 -16.34 73.25
CA LEU A 8 -27.74 -15.25 74.24
C LEU A 8 -27.46 -13.89 73.58
N GLN A 9 -28.42 -13.00 73.67
CA GLN A 9 -28.34 -11.55 73.45
C GLN A 9 -27.47 -10.93 74.56
N SER A 10 -26.72 -9.92 74.26
CA SER A 10 -26.54 -8.77 75.14
C SER A 10 -26.20 -7.53 74.32
N GLN A 11 -27.04 -6.51 74.48
CA GLN A 11 -26.88 -5.13 74.13
C GLN A 11 -25.64 -4.54 74.78
N GLU A 12 -24.91 -3.72 74.08
CA GLU A 12 -24.34 -2.46 74.62
C GLU A 12 -24.27 -1.36 73.63
N SER A 13 -24.92 -0.27 73.99
CA SER A 13 -24.97 1.05 73.43
C SER A 13 -23.67 1.78 73.75
N SER A 14 -23.04 2.48 72.71
CA SER A 14 -22.39 3.76 73.01
C SER A 14 -22.01 4.53 71.73
N ALA A 15 -22.58 5.73 71.67
CA ALA A 15 -22.00 7.00 71.20
C ALA A 15 -21.19 7.09 69.90
N SER A 16 -21.81 7.71 68.97
CA SER A 16 -21.21 8.38 67.80
C SER A 16 -20.41 9.62 68.19
N PRO A 17 -19.21 9.84 67.71
CA PRO A 17 -18.68 11.19 67.52
C PRO A 17 -19.04 11.72 66.17
N GLN A 18 -19.72 12.86 66.13
CA GLN A 18 -19.85 13.74 64.95
C GLN A 18 -18.45 14.14 64.47
N GLY A 19 -18.01 13.60 63.34
CA GLY A 19 -16.82 13.95 62.62
C GLY A 19 -17.15 14.73 61.35
N ALA A 20 -16.64 15.89 61.24
CA ALA A 20 -16.80 16.95 60.28
C ALA A 20 -17.05 16.50 58.81
N ASN A 21 -18.07 17.07 58.20
CA ASN A 21 -18.26 17.13 56.76
C ASN A 21 -17.06 17.87 56.12
N VAL A 22 -16.11 17.12 55.58
CA VAL A 22 -15.12 17.63 54.62
C VAL A 22 -15.84 17.68 53.26
N PRO A 23 -15.87 18.82 52.58
CA PRO A 23 -16.56 18.92 51.29
C PRO A 23 -15.90 17.99 50.26
N ASN A 24 -16.64 17.02 49.76
CA ASN A 24 -16.25 16.08 48.70
C ASN A 24 -16.01 16.77 47.33
N GLU A 25 -16.14 18.08 47.22
CA GLU A 25 -15.94 18.85 45.99
C GLU A 25 -14.48 19.09 45.61
N ILE A 26 -13.55 19.17 46.57
CA ILE A 26 -12.13 19.48 46.27
C ILE A 26 -11.39 18.29 45.63
N LEU A 27 -11.82 17.03 45.94
CA LEU A 27 -11.18 15.83 45.35
C LEU A 27 -11.67 15.50 43.94
N SER A 28 -12.78 16.07 43.46
CA SER A 28 -13.31 15.86 42.11
C SER A 28 -12.72 16.78 41.06
N GLU A 29 -12.34 18.01 41.41
CA GLU A 29 -11.77 18.97 40.48
C GLU A 29 -10.31 18.65 40.09
N ASP A 30 -9.47 18.25 41.05
CA ASP A 30 -8.08 17.87 40.80
C ASP A 30 -7.95 16.59 39.97
N GLY A 31 -8.83 15.64 40.15
CA GLY A 31 -8.91 14.41 39.35
C GLY A 31 -9.31 14.69 37.91
N ASN A 32 -10.22 15.62 37.68
CA ASN A 32 -10.72 15.99 36.37
C ASN A 32 -9.71 16.87 35.59
N GLN A 33 -9.06 17.83 36.27
CA GLN A 33 -7.97 18.63 35.70
C GLN A 33 -6.76 17.76 35.31
N SER A 34 -6.33 16.85 36.17
CA SER A 34 -5.22 15.91 35.85
C SER A 34 -5.53 15.01 34.65
N GLN A 35 -6.77 14.53 34.51
CA GLN A 35 -7.20 13.75 33.34
C GLN A 35 -7.26 14.60 32.08
N THR A 36 -7.71 15.83 32.15
CA THR A 36 -7.82 16.76 31.03
C THR A 36 -6.43 17.14 30.51
N ILE A 37 -5.51 17.56 31.39
CA ILE A 37 -4.11 17.89 31.03
C ILE A 37 -3.43 16.70 30.37
N THR A 38 -3.68 15.48 30.85
CA THR A 38 -3.08 14.28 30.27
C THR A 38 -3.65 13.94 28.88
N ARG A 39 -4.93 14.22 28.63
CA ARG A 39 -5.56 14.06 27.30
C ARG A 39 -5.01 15.07 26.29
N TRP A 40 -4.85 16.34 26.67
CA TRP A 40 -4.27 17.36 25.81
C TRP A 40 -2.83 17.04 25.41
N ARG A 41 -2.02 16.59 26.36
CA ARG A 41 -0.64 16.18 26.07
C ARG A 41 -0.58 15.02 25.08
N ASP A 42 -1.40 13.99 25.25
CA ASP A 42 -1.46 12.85 24.35
C ASP A 42 -1.90 13.29 22.94
N LEU A 43 -2.85 14.23 22.84
CA LEU A 43 -3.29 14.82 21.58
C LEU A 43 -2.18 15.65 20.93
N CYS A 44 -1.50 16.51 21.66
CA CYS A 44 -0.38 17.32 21.13
C CYS A 44 0.74 16.41 20.58
N LEU A 45 1.10 15.34 21.31
CA LEU A 45 2.10 14.38 20.83
C LEU A 45 1.65 13.67 19.55
N LEU A 46 0.37 13.29 19.44
CA LEU A 46 -0.16 12.71 18.22
C LEU A 46 -0.10 13.70 17.06
N LEU A 47 -0.49 14.94 17.27
CA LEU A 47 -0.43 16.00 16.23
C LEU A 47 1.01 16.25 15.76
N VAL A 48 1.98 16.25 16.69
CA VAL A 48 3.41 16.37 16.33
C VAL A 48 3.85 15.17 15.47
N VAL A 49 3.48 13.95 15.85
CA VAL A 49 3.82 12.76 15.04
C VAL A 49 3.18 12.84 13.65
N VAL A 50 1.89 13.23 13.56
CA VAL A 50 1.18 13.42 12.28
C VAL A 50 1.87 14.47 11.43
N GLY A 51 2.23 15.62 12.00
CA GLY A 51 2.92 16.72 11.30
C GLY A 51 4.29 16.29 10.77
N LEU A 52 5.12 15.64 11.60
CA LEU A 52 6.43 15.14 11.18
C LEU A 52 6.30 14.04 10.12
N ALA A 53 5.34 13.12 10.27
CA ALA A 53 5.06 12.10 9.27
C ALA A 53 4.65 12.72 7.93
N ALA A 54 3.77 13.72 7.95
CA ALA A 54 3.35 14.45 6.76
C ALA A 54 4.54 15.11 6.05
N ILE A 55 5.42 15.80 6.80
CA ILE A 55 6.62 16.44 6.26
C ILE A 55 7.51 15.39 5.56
N VAL A 56 7.80 14.28 6.23
CA VAL A 56 8.67 13.22 5.66
C VAL A 56 8.04 12.60 4.42
N GLN A 57 6.77 12.21 4.49
CA GLN A 57 6.08 11.53 3.39
C GLN A 57 5.91 12.45 2.17
N VAL A 58 5.53 13.71 2.35
CA VAL A 58 5.41 14.68 1.25
C VAL A 58 6.76 14.94 0.57
N ASN A 59 7.84 15.08 1.35
CA ASN A 59 9.17 15.26 0.79
C ASN A 59 9.65 14.04 0.00
N VAL A 60 9.39 12.83 0.49
CA VAL A 60 9.72 11.58 -0.22
C VAL A 60 8.89 11.44 -1.50
N ALA A 61 7.60 11.77 -1.45
CA ALA A 61 6.69 11.66 -2.59
C ALA A 61 7.12 12.48 -3.80
N GLY A 62 7.75 13.64 -3.60
CA GLY A 62 8.21 14.53 -4.67
C GLY A 62 9.49 14.07 -5.38
N ARG A 63 10.22 13.07 -4.86
CA ARG A 63 11.57 12.74 -5.33
C ARG A 63 11.60 11.95 -6.64
N SER A 64 10.76 10.96 -6.79
CA SER A 64 10.75 10.07 -7.97
C SER A 64 9.62 10.40 -8.94
N GLY A 65 9.79 10.07 -10.23
CA GLY A 65 8.69 9.98 -11.19
C GLY A 65 7.69 8.87 -10.82
N LEU A 66 6.54 8.84 -11.47
CA LEU A 66 5.58 7.74 -11.35
C LEU A 66 6.17 6.48 -11.99
N TRP A 67 5.96 5.34 -11.38
CA TRP A 67 6.29 4.05 -11.97
C TRP A 67 5.05 3.36 -12.56
N ALA A 68 5.24 2.23 -13.23
CA ALA A 68 4.20 1.58 -14.03
C ALA A 68 2.84 1.41 -13.32
N ASP A 69 2.83 0.93 -12.06
CA ASP A 69 1.57 0.71 -11.34
C ASP A 69 0.90 2.04 -10.93
N GLU A 70 1.67 3.12 -10.71
CA GLU A 70 1.10 4.45 -10.47
C GLU A 70 0.49 5.05 -11.74
N ILE A 71 1.11 4.80 -12.91
CA ILE A 71 0.56 5.15 -14.23
C ILE A 71 -0.75 4.39 -14.47
N PHE A 72 -0.80 3.08 -14.16
CA PHE A 72 -2.05 2.31 -14.19
C PHE A 72 -3.11 2.93 -13.29
N SER A 73 -2.74 3.28 -12.05
CA SER A 73 -3.69 3.87 -11.10
C SER A 73 -4.29 5.17 -11.62
N LEU A 74 -3.47 6.02 -12.22
CA LEU A 74 -3.90 7.30 -12.76
C LEU A 74 -4.79 7.12 -14.00
N ALA A 75 -4.39 6.26 -14.94
CA ALA A 75 -5.19 5.96 -16.14
C ALA A 75 -6.57 5.41 -15.76
N MET A 76 -6.63 4.41 -14.87
CA MET A 76 -7.89 3.84 -14.41
C MET A 76 -8.76 4.88 -13.69
N ALA A 77 -8.17 5.71 -12.81
CA ALA A 77 -8.90 6.76 -12.11
C ALA A 77 -9.44 7.84 -13.05
N THR A 78 -8.81 8.07 -14.20
CA THR A 78 -9.33 8.98 -15.23
C THR A 78 -10.27 8.30 -16.23
N GLY A 79 -10.54 7.00 -16.06
CA GLY A 79 -11.49 6.21 -16.85
C GLY A 79 -10.88 5.60 -18.13
N HIS A 80 -9.55 5.40 -18.17
CA HIS A 80 -8.84 4.82 -19.32
C HIS A 80 -8.34 3.41 -19.01
N SER A 81 -8.64 2.44 -19.88
CA SER A 81 -8.14 1.07 -19.77
C SER A 81 -6.87 0.88 -20.58
N LEU A 82 -5.94 0.07 -20.07
CA LEU A 82 -4.62 -0.11 -20.66
C LEU A 82 -4.36 -1.54 -21.17
N GLU A 83 -5.05 -2.54 -20.63
CA GLU A 83 -4.83 -3.95 -20.97
C GLU A 83 -6.10 -4.62 -21.50
N HIS A 84 -6.22 -4.64 -22.80
CA HIS A 84 -7.33 -5.25 -23.53
C HIS A 84 -6.83 -5.77 -24.88
N PRO A 85 -7.51 -6.72 -25.53
CA PRO A 85 -7.18 -7.12 -26.90
C PRO A 85 -7.34 -5.94 -27.86
N ALA A 86 -6.38 -5.74 -28.77
CA ALA A 86 -6.44 -4.66 -29.74
C ALA A 86 -7.74 -4.68 -30.58
N ALA A 87 -8.23 -5.89 -30.93
CA ALA A 87 -9.46 -6.06 -31.70
C ALA A 87 -10.74 -5.67 -30.91
N ALA A 88 -10.67 -5.58 -29.58
CA ALA A 88 -11.79 -5.21 -28.71
C ALA A 88 -11.67 -3.78 -28.16
N ALA A 89 -10.64 -3.04 -28.56
CA ALA A 89 -10.39 -1.69 -28.08
C ALA A 89 -11.44 -0.71 -28.62
N ASP A 90 -12.01 0.10 -27.73
CA ASP A 90 -12.97 1.16 -28.05
C ASP A 90 -12.47 2.50 -27.51
N SER A 91 -12.04 3.38 -28.43
CA SER A 91 -11.56 4.72 -28.07
C SER A 91 -12.63 5.58 -27.41
N ALA A 92 -13.91 5.37 -27.73
CA ALA A 92 -15.01 6.11 -27.11
C ALA A 92 -15.22 5.72 -25.64
N LEU A 93 -14.81 4.51 -25.27
CA LEU A 93 -14.79 4.02 -23.89
C LEU A 93 -13.44 4.27 -23.17
N GLY A 94 -12.51 4.99 -23.84
CA GLY A 94 -11.23 5.40 -23.27
C GLY A 94 -10.16 4.32 -23.27
N ASP A 95 -10.29 3.31 -24.12
CA ASP A 95 -9.28 2.27 -24.24
C ASP A 95 -8.01 2.78 -24.93
N PHE A 96 -6.85 2.34 -24.43
CA PHE A 96 -5.57 2.66 -25.06
C PHE A 96 -5.48 2.01 -26.45
N ILE A 97 -5.18 2.82 -27.46
CA ILE A 97 -4.98 2.36 -28.84
C ILE A 97 -3.60 2.83 -29.32
N GLU A 98 -2.80 1.91 -29.85
CA GLU A 98 -1.56 2.24 -30.52
C GLU A 98 -1.84 3.04 -31.80
N SER A 99 -1.25 4.25 -31.91
CA SER A 99 -1.30 5.01 -33.16
C SER A 99 -0.47 4.33 -34.24
N ASN A 100 -0.97 4.30 -35.47
CA ASN A 100 -0.23 3.77 -36.63
C ASN A 100 0.93 4.67 -37.06
N THR A 101 0.86 5.96 -36.71
CA THR A 101 1.87 6.98 -37.00
C THR A 101 2.53 7.47 -35.72
N PRO A 102 3.75 8.04 -35.80
CA PRO A 102 4.33 8.76 -34.67
C PRO A 102 3.41 9.89 -34.20
N VAL A 103 3.40 10.15 -32.91
CA VAL A 103 2.54 11.14 -32.27
C VAL A 103 3.34 12.00 -31.30
N HIS A 104 2.86 13.19 -31.01
CA HIS A 104 3.41 14.01 -29.93
C HIS A 104 3.02 13.47 -28.55
N ALA A 105 3.82 13.79 -27.54
CA ALA A 105 3.63 13.29 -26.19
C ALA A 105 2.24 13.61 -25.62
N GLU A 106 1.66 14.76 -25.97
CA GLU A 106 0.33 15.21 -25.50
C GLU A 106 -0.79 14.24 -25.89
N GLU A 107 -0.69 13.62 -27.07
CA GLU A 107 -1.69 12.65 -27.53
C GLU A 107 -1.73 11.40 -26.66
N LEU A 108 -0.58 10.96 -26.16
CA LEU A 108 -0.48 9.84 -25.23
C LEU A 108 -0.82 10.27 -23.81
N GLN A 109 -0.47 11.50 -23.40
CA GLN A 109 -0.78 12.04 -22.07
C GLN A 109 -2.28 12.17 -21.82
N ARG A 110 -3.14 12.21 -22.86
CA ARG A 110 -4.60 12.25 -22.70
C ARG A 110 -5.14 11.10 -21.85
N TYR A 111 -4.54 9.91 -21.96
CA TYR A 111 -4.92 8.73 -21.17
C TYR A 111 -4.63 8.87 -19.66
N LEU A 112 -3.91 9.91 -19.25
CA LEU A 112 -3.57 10.22 -17.86
C LEU A 112 -4.26 11.48 -17.35
N LYS A 113 -5.23 12.01 -18.11
CA LYS A 113 -6.02 13.21 -17.78
C LYS A 113 -7.51 12.89 -17.87
N HIS A 114 -8.33 13.68 -17.22
CA HIS A 114 -9.78 13.58 -17.40
C HIS A 114 -10.17 14.09 -18.79
N ASP A 115 -11.08 13.40 -19.43
CA ASP A 115 -11.72 13.86 -20.65
C ASP A 115 -12.61 15.08 -20.38
N SER A 116 -13.09 15.73 -21.42
CA SER A 116 -14.08 16.79 -21.34
C SER A 116 -15.34 16.42 -22.16
N PRO A 117 -16.46 16.02 -21.51
CA PRO A 117 -16.70 15.88 -20.08
C PRO A 117 -15.94 14.69 -19.45
N PRO A 118 -15.74 14.70 -18.10
CA PRO A 118 -15.08 13.60 -17.40
C PRO A 118 -15.79 12.25 -17.56
N ALA A 119 -15.03 11.16 -17.50
CA ALA A 119 -15.56 9.80 -17.54
C ALA A 119 -16.61 9.57 -16.43
N SER A 120 -17.60 8.71 -16.68
CA SER A 120 -18.52 8.29 -15.62
C SER A 120 -17.85 7.34 -14.63
N PRO A 121 -18.32 7.24 -13.37
CA PRO A 121 -17.82 6.25 -12.41
C PRO A 121 -17.90 4.79 -12.94
N ALA A 122 -18.92 4.49 -13.76
CA ALA A 122 -19.05 3.18 -14.40
C ALA A 122 -17.91 2.90 -15.40
N ARG A 123 -17.47 3.92 -16.13
CA ARG A 123 -16.30 3.81 -17.03
C ARG A 123 -15.00 3.60 -16.23
N VAL A 124 -14.86 4.24 -15.05
CA VAL A 124 -13.73 3.99 -14.14
C VAL A 124 -13.72 2.53 -13.69
N VAL A 125 -14.88 1.98 -13.27
CA VAL A 125 -15.00 0.56 -12.88
C VAL A 125 -14.64 -0.37 -14.05
N ARG A 126 -15.10 -0.06 -15.28
CA ARG A 126 -14.73 -0.80 -16.48
C ARG A 126 -13.22 -0.76 -16.75
N ALA A 127 -12.61 0.42 -16.64
CA ALA A 127 -11.17 0.58 -16.83
C ALA A 127 -10.36 -0.28 -15.83
N VAL A 128 -10.81 -0.35 -14.57
CA VAL A 128 -10.20 -1.21 -13.56
C VAL A 128 -10.36 -2.70 -13.88
N LEU A 129 -11.56 -3.13 -14.31
CA LEU A 129 -11.82 -4.52 -14.70
C LEU A 129 -10.94 -4.97 -15.87
N LEU A 130 -10.65 -4.10 -16.82
CA LEU A 130 -9.86 -4.41 -18.00
C LEU A 130 -8.35 -4.26 -17.78
N SER A 131 -7.90 -3.41 -16.85
CA SER A 131 -6.47 -3.10 -16.71
C SER A 131 -5.76 -3.88 -15.61
N ASP A 132 -6.22 -3.79 -14.36
CA ASP A 132 -5.47 -4.29 -13.20
C ASP A 132 -6.22 -5.39 -12.42
N THR A 133 -7.52 -5.57 -12.64
CA THR A 133 -8.40 -6.42 -11.81
C THR A 133 -8.38 -6.13 -10.30
N SER A 134 -7.66 -5.14 -9.84
CA SER A 134 -7.71 -4.74 -8.42
C SER A 134 -9.12 -4.25 -8.05
N PRO A 135 -9.57 -4.41 -6.78
CA PRO A 135 -10.90 -3.93 -6.40
C PRO A 135 -11.06 -2.42 -6.58
N PRO A 136 -12.27 -1.90 -6.90
CA PRO A 136 -12.46 -0.60 -7.52
C PRO A 136 -12.45 0.60 -6.56
N LEU A 137 -12.59 0.38 -5.23
CA LEU A 137 -12.85 1.48 -4.29
C LEU A 137 -11.76 2.54 -4.28
N TYR A 138 -10.49 2.12 -4.29
CA TYR A 138 -9.37 3.08 -4.32
C TYR A 138 -9.44 3.98 -5.56
N TYR A 139 -9.71 3.41 -6.73
CA TYR A 139 -9.74 4.14 -8.00
C TYR A 139 -10.96 5.06 -8.11
N LEU A 140 -12.11 4.68 -7.57
CA LEU A 140 -13.29 5.53 -7.49
C LEU A 140 -13.08 6.73 -6.56
N LEU A 141 -12.43 6.51 -5.41
CA LEU A 141 -12.09 7.60 -4.50
C LEU A 141 -11.00 8.51 -5.10
N LEU A 142 -10.01 7.93 -5.78
CA LEU A 142 -8.96 8.66 -6.49
C LEU A 142 -9.55 9.46 -7.67
N TYR A 143 -10.53 8.92 -8.39
CA TYR A 143 -11.28 9.66 -9.42
C TYR A 143 -11.88 10.95 -8.86
N GLY A 144 -12.63 10.87 -7.75
CA GLY A 144 -13.18 12.06 -7.10
C GLY A 144 -12.11 13.05 -6.64
N TRP A 145 -11.00 12.55 -6.11
CA TRP A 145 -9.86 13.35 -5.71
C TRP A 145 -9.20 14.08 -6.89
N THR A 146 -8.93 13.35 -7.98
CA THR A 146 -8.25 13.92 -9.16
C THR A 146 -9.13 14.90 -9.95
N LEU A 147 -10.45 14.77 -9.87
CA LEU A 147 -11.39 15.78 -10.39
C LEU A 147 -11.26 17.11 -9.66
N MET A 148 -11.01 17.09 -8.34
CA MET A 148 -10.92 18.31 -7.52
C MET A 148 -9.51 18.92 -7.54
N PHE A 149 -8.47 18.08 -7.52
CA PHE A 149 -7.08 18.52 -7.29
C PHE A 149 -6.16 18.29 -8.49
N GLY A 150 -6.66 17.68 -9.58
CA GLY A 150 -5.90 17.41 -10.79
C GLY A 150 -5.08 16.13 -10.72
N THR A 151 -4.40 15.83 -11.85
CA THR A 151 -3.73 14.54 -12.14
C THR A 151 -2.20 14.60 -12.04
N SER A 152 -1.64 15.55 -11.26
CA SER A 152 -0.19 15.64 -11.06
C SER A 152 0.35 14.50 -10.20
N ASP A 153 1.66 14.19 -10.33
CA ASP A 153 2.34 13.16 -9.53
C ASP A 153 2.15 13.40 -8.01
N ALA A 154 2.23 14.67 -7.61
CA ALA A 154 2.04 15.07 -6.22
C ALA A 154 0.61 14.77 -5.74
N MET A 155 -0.42 15.12 -6.52
CA MET A 155 -1.82 14.91 -6.12
C MET A 155 -2.16 13.43 -6.03
N LEU A 156 -1.66 12.59 -6.95
CA LEU A 156 -1.81 11.15 -6.87
C LEU A 156 -1.27 10.58 -5.55
N ARG A 157 -0.07 10.99 -5.15
CA ARG A 157 0.59 10.48 -3.93
C ARG A 157 0.04 11.10 -2.66
N LEU A 158 -0.35 12.38 -2.69
CA LEU A 158 -1.00 13.04 -1.55
C LEU A 158 -2.30 12.36 -1.14
N PHE A 159 -3.04 11.78 -2.09
CA PHE A 159 -4.22 10.97 -1.77
C PHE A 159 -3.86 9.77 -0.88
N SER A 160 -2.82 9.00 -1.23
CA SER A 160 -2.35 7.87 -0.43
C SER A 160 -1.76 8.31 0.91
N ILE A 161 -1.01 9.41 0.95
CA ILE A 161 -0.47 10.02 2.18
C ILE A 161 -1.61 10.40 3.13
N GLY A 162 -2.69 11.00 2.62
CA GLY A 162 -3.86 11.36 3.42
C GLY A 162 -4.43 10.16 4.17
N TRP A 163 -4.59 9.01 3.51
CA TRP A 163 -5.04 7.77 4.14
C TRP A 163 -4.04 7.22 5.15
N SER A 164 -2.73 7.31 4.88
CA SER A 164 -1.68 6.92 5.83
C SER A 164 -1.75 7.73 7.12
N LEU A 165 -1.90 9.05 6.99
CA LEU A 165 -2.05 9.94 8.16
C LEU A 165 -3.35 9.68 8.91
N ALA A 166 -4.45 9.39 8.22
CA ALA A 166 -5.73 9.01 8.82
C ALA A 166 -5.65 7.69 9.61
N CYS A 167 -4.69 6.82 9.32
CA CYS A 167 -4.43 5.62 10.13
C CYS A 167 -3.98 5.95 11.56
N LEU A 168 -3.23 7.03 11.78
CA LEU A 168 -2.58 7.33 13.07
C LEU A 168 -3.56 7.47 14.25
N PRO A 169 -4.67 8.23 14.17
CA PRO A 169 -5.62 8.31 15.28
C PRO A 169 -6.33 6.98 15.55
N VAL A 170 -6.63 6.19 14.51
CA VAL A 170 -7.24 4.87 14.69
C VAL A 170 -6.25 3.90 15.33
N LEU A 171 -5.00 3.89 14.86
CA LEU A 171 -3.89 3.12 15.42
C LEU A 171 -3.65 3.46 16.91
N ALA A 172 -3.64 4.76 17.26
CA ALA A 172 -3.53 5.23 18.64
C ALA A 172 -4.63 4.65 19.54
N SER A 173 -5.88 4.64 19.02
CA SER A 173 -7.02 4.08 19.74
C SER A 173 -6.92 2.57 19.93
N VAL A 174 -6.50 1.82 18.88
CA VAL A 174 -6.25 0.37 18.96
C VAL A 174 -5.10 0.06 19.93
N ALA A 175 -3.97 0.79 19.83
CA ALA A 175 -2.82 0.64 20.71
C ALA A 175 -3.20 0.84 22.18
N ARG A 176 -4.04 1.84 22.48
CA ARG A 176 -4.53 2.11 23.83
C ARG A 176 -5.33 0.96 24.41
N ARG A 177 -6.14 0.27 23.59
CA ARG A 177 -6.96 -0.88 24.03
C ARG A 177 -6.13 -2.14 24.22
N THR A 178 -5.16 -2.40 23.35
CA THR A 178 -4.38 -3.65 23.33
C THR A 178 -3.14 -3.61 24.23
N GLY A 179 -2.48 -2.46 24.36
CA GLY A 179 -1.23 -2.28 25.11
C GLY A 179 -1.26 -1.17 26.17
N GLY A 180 -2.43 -0.51 26.36
CA GLY A 180 -2.58 0.60 27.29
C GLY A 180 -1.92 1.91 26.79
N ARG A 181 -1.93 2.95 27.64
CA ARG A 181 -1.38 4.28 27.27
C ARG A 181 0.10 4.23 26.87
N GLY A 182 0.87 3.30 27.47
CA GLY A 182 2.29 3.14 27.19
C GLY A 182 2.61 2.71 25.75
N ALA A 183 1.67 2.07 25.05
CA ALA A 183 1.84 1.60 23.69
C ALA A 183 1.47 2.68 22.63
N VAL A 184 0.68 3.71 22.98
CA VAL A 184 0.12 4.67 22.01
C VAL A 184 1.21 5.40 21.23
N PHE A 185 2.09 6.11 21.93
CA PHE A 185 3.16 6.89 21.29
C PHE A 185 4.12 6.00 20.49
N PRO A 186 4.64 4.87 21.02
CA PRO A 186 5.45 3.95 20.23
C PRO A 186 4.77 3.42 18.98
N ALA A 187 3.48 3.05 19.03
CA ALA A 187 2.76 2.54 17.87
C ALA A 187 2.71 3.59 16.74
N CYS A 188 2.34 4.83 17.08
CA CYS A 188 2.26 5.92 16.11
C CYS A 188 3.63 6.25 15.51
N VAL A 189 4.68 6.30 16.33
CA VAL A 189 6.05 6.59 15.85
C VAL A 189 6.57 5.45 14.97
N LEU A 190 6.42 4.19 15.38
CA LEU A 190 6.85 3.05 14.58
C LEU A 190 6.15 3.00 13.23
N PHE A 191 4.83 3.21 13.20
CA PHE A 191 4.07 3.21 11.95
C PHE A 191 4.45 4.38 11.05
N ALA A 192 4.54 5.59 11.60
CA ALA A 192 4.82 6.83 10.85
C ALA A 192 6.21 6.84 10.22
N PHE A 193 7.21 6.24 10.89
CA PHE A 193 8.61 6.28 10.49
C PHE A 193 9.18 4.92 10.07
N SER A 194 8.33 3.87 9.98
CA SER A 194 8.73 2.61 9.37
C SER A 194 9.16 2.83 7.91
N PRO A 195 10.33 2.33 7.47
CA PRO A 195 10.74 2.46 6.06
C PRO A 195 9.71 1.89 5.09
N LEU A 196 9.13 0.71 5.36
CA LEU A 196 8.05 0.14 4.57
C LEU A 196 6.79 1.03 4.61
N GLY A 197 6.47 1.61 5.77
CA GLY A 197 5.37 2.55 5.93
C GLY A 197 5.56 3.79 5.05
N ILE A 198 6.74 4.42 5.07
CA ILE A 198 7.07 5.57 4.24
C ILE A 198 7.03 5.20 2.75
N TYR A 199 7.62 4.06 2.37
CA TYR A 199 7.66 3.61 0.98
C TYR A 199 6.25 3.47 0.40
N TYR A 200 5.38 2.66 1.03
CA TYR A 200 4.05 2.37 0.51
C TYR A 200 3.03 3.49 0.74
N SER A 201 3.20 4.35 1.75
CA SER A 201 2.33 5.52 1.94
C SER A 201 2.54 6.61 0.89
N THR A 202 3.76 6.69 0.34
CA THR A 202 4.12 7.67 -0.69
C THR A 202 4.00 7.13 -2.11
N GLU A 203 3.33 6.00 -2.28
CA GLU A 203 3.01 5.39 -3.56
C GLU A 203 1.53 5.65 -3.92
N GLY A 204 1.27 6.04 -5.16
CA GLY A 204 -0.08 6.28 -5.67
C GLY A 204 -0.88 4.98 -5.86
N ARG A 205 -0.95 4.14 -4.82
CA ARG A 205 -1.61 2.83 -4.79
C ARG A 205 -2.44 2.65 -3.52
N MET A 206 -3.25 1.63 -3.48
CA MET A 206 -4.29 1.36 -2.49
C MET A 206 -3.80 0.97 -1.09
N TYR A 207 -2.49 0.87 -0.84
CA TYR A 207 -1.94 0.28 0.40
C TYR A 207 -2.31 1.06 1.67
N SER A 208 -2.27 2.39 1.62
CA SER A 208 -2.65 3.23 2.77
C SER A 208 -4.14 3.13 3.10
N LEU A 209 -5.00 3.04 2.09
CA LEU A 209 -6.43 2.81 2.28
C LEU A 209 -6.68 1.42 2.87
N LEU A 210 -5.93 0.40 2.41
CA LEU A 210 -5.97 -0.95 2.99
C LEU A 210 -5.63 -0.92 4.49
N TRP A 211 -4.58 -0.22 4.92
CA TRP A 211 -4.23 -0.08 6.33
C TRP A 211 -5.35 0.57 7.13
N PHE A 212 -5.96 1.61 6.57
CA PHE A 212 -7.10 2.26 7.22
C PHE A 212 -8.27 1.30 7.40
N CYS A 213 -8.63 0.51 6.38
CA CYS A 213 -9.69 -0.50 6.47
C CYS A 213 -9.36 -1.58 7.52
N VAL A 214 -8.13 -2.09 7.56
CA VAL A 214 -7.67 -3.06 8.57
C VAL A 214 -7.81 -2.48 9.97
N LEU A 215 -7.32 -1.26 10.19
CA LEU A 215 -7.38 -0.61 11.50
C LEU A 215 -8.82 -0.26 11.92
N ALA A 216 -9.64 0.24 11.01
CA ALA A 216 -11.03 0.59 11.28
C ALA A 216 -11.85 -0.67 11.65
N THR A 217 -11.68 -1.76 10.90
CA THR A 217 -12.33 -3.05 11.18
C THR A 217 -11.83 -3.65 12.51
N THR A 218 -10.51 -3.55 12.79
CA THR A 218 -9.91 -3.98 14.07
C THR A 218 -10.49 -3.17 15.22
N TRP A 219 -10.56 -1.85 15.09
CA TRP A 219 -11.13 -0.97 16.10
C TRP A 219 -12.61 -1.30 16.39
N ALA A 220 -13.40 -1.47 15.33
CA ALA A 220 -14.81 -1.82 15.45
C ALA A 220 -14.99 -3.19 16.12
N SER A 221 -14.14 -4.19 15.81
CA SER A 221 -14.16 -5.51 16.45
C SER A 221 -13.87 -5.45 17.95
N LEU A 222 -12.89 -4.64 18.35
CA LEU A 222 -12.61 -4.42 19.77
C LEU A 222 -13.80 -3.72 20.46
N ALA A 223 -14.45 -2.76 19.79
CA ALA A 223 -15.62 -2.08 20.33
C ALA A 223 -16.82 -3.04 20.50
N LEU A 224 -17.05 -3.93 19.53
CA LEU A 224 -18.09 -4.96 19.60
C LEU A 224 -17.81 -5.96 20.72
N HIS A 225 -16.56 -6.37 20.90
CA HIS A 225 -16.13 -7.27 21.97
C HIS A 225 -16.37 -6.65 23.36
N GLU A 226 -16.13 -5.33 23.52
CA GLU A 226 -16.25 -4.58 24.78
C GLU A 226 -17.67 -4.10 25.11
N ARG A 227 -18.69 -4.41 24.32
CA ARG A 227 -20.06 -3.85 24.41
C ARG A 227 -20.12 -2.33 24.21
N ARG A 228 -19.15 -1.72 23.60
CA ARG A 228 -19.15 -0.28 23.36
C ARG A 228 -19.84 0.04 22.04
N GLY A 229 -21.14 -0.11 21.96
CA GLY A 229 -21.81 0.42 20.80
C GLY A 229 -23.06 -0.31 20.39
N GLY A 230 -24.01 0.50 19.88
CA GLY A 230 -25.23 0.05 19.23
C GLY A 230 -25.01 -0.20 17.73
N ILE A 231 -26.10 -0.06 16.97
CA ILE A 231 -26.15 -0.20 15.51
C ILE A 231 -24.99 0.52 14.78
N PRO A 232 -24.55 1.75 15.15
CA PRO A 232 -23.46 2.43 14.43
C PRO A 232 -22.14 1.65 14.37
N ILE A 233 -21.79 0.88 15.44
CA ILE A 233 -20.53 0.11 15.45
C ILE A 233 -20.66 -1.12 14.56
N TYR A 234 -21.82 -1.79 14.51
CA TYR A 234 -22.08 -2.86 13.54
C TYR A 234 -22.00 -2.35 12.11
N ALA A 235 -22.64 -1.21 11.82
CA ALA A 235 -22.56 -0.56 10.51
C ALA A 235 -21.14 -0.20 10.14
N LEU A 236 -20.36 0.39 11.05
CA LEU A 236 -18.95 0.70 10.82
C LEU A 236 -18.14 -0.58 10.53
N TRP A 237 -18.37 -1.66 11.26
CA TRP A 237 -17.68 -2.94 11.03
C TRP A 237 -17.98 -3.50 9.64
N VAL A 238 -19.26 -3.48 9.22
CA VAL A 238 -19.69 -3.93 7.88
C VAL A 238 -19.08 -3.07 6.79
N VAL A 239 -19.21 -1.73 6.92
CA VAL A 239 -18.69 -0.79 5.92
C VAL A 239 -17.18 -0.85 5.80
N ALA A 240 -16.45 -0.88 6.92
CA ALA A 240 -14.99 -0.99 6.91
C ALA A 240 -14.52 -2.34 6.34
N SER A 241 -15.22 -3.45 6.63
CA SER A 241 -14.95 -4.77 6.06
C SER A 241 -15.20 -4.78 4.55
N ALA A 242 -16.35 -4.30 4.10
CA ALA A 242 -16.67 -4.22 2.67
C ALA A 242 -15.70 -3.29 1.92
N ALA A 243 -15.35 -2.14 2.51
CA ALA A 243 -14.34 -1.23 1.96
C ALA A 243 -12.97 -1.92 1.83
N GLY A 244 -12.57 -2.73 2.81
CA GLY A 244 -11.34 -3.51 2.74
C GLY A 244 -11.34 -4.51 1.58
N PHE A 245 -12.41 -5.27 1.39
CA PHE A 245 -12.59 -6.17 0.26
C PHE A 245 -12.60 -5.42 -1.08
N LEU A 246 -13.25 -4.27 -1.14
CA LEU A 246 -13.30 -3.44 -2.34
C LEU A 246 -12.03 -2.60 -2.57
N THR A 247 -11.03 -2.70 -1.67
CA THR A 247 -9.72 -2.03 -1.79
C THR A 247 -8.63 -3.01 -2.24
N HIS A 248 -8.56 -4.22 -1.66
CA HIS A 248 -7.47 -5.16 -1.93
C HIS A 248 -7.88 -6.61 -1.66
N TYR A 249 -7.59 -7.54 -2.58
CA TYR A 249 -7.96 -8.96 -2.42
C TYR A 249 -7.36 -9.60 -1.18
N PHE A 250 -6.10 -9.27 -0.87
CA PHE A 250 -5.40 -9.84 0.29
C PHE A 250 -5.90 -9.31 1.65
N PHE A 251 -6.88 -8.38 1.66
CA PHE A 251 -7.61 -8.03 2.88
C PHE A 251 -8.34 -9.22 3.48
N VAL A 252 -8.70 -10.23 2.68
CA VAL A 252 -9.34 -11.46 3.16
C VAL A 252 -8.56 -12.12 4.30
N PHE A 253 -7.24 -12.13 4.25
CA PHE A 253 -6.42 -12.82 5.23
C PHE A 253 -6.48 -12.17 6.63
N PRO A 254 -6.12 -10.89 6.84
CA PRO A 254 -6.31 -10.26 8.14
C PRO A 254 -7.77 -10.28 8.57
N TRP A 255 -8.73 -10.14 7.65
CA TRP A 255 -10.15 -10.22 7.97
C TRP A 255 -10.55 -11.59 8.50
N LEU A 256 -10.04 -12.70 7.94
CA LEU A 256 -10.24 -14.05 8.50
C LEU A 256 -9.66 -14.18 9.91
N GLY A 257 -8.47 -13.62 10.17
CA GLY A 257 -7.89 -13.57 11.51
C GLY A 257 -8.78 -12.82 12.51
N LEU A 258 -9.41 -11.74 12.05
CA LEU A 258 -10.33 -10.93 12.82
C LEU A 258 -11.65 -11.66 13.11
N VAL A 259 -12.23 -12.31 12.10
CA VAL A 259 -13.42 -13.13 12.25
C VAL A 259 -13.16 -14.31 13.20
N ALA A 260 -12.00 -14.99 13.05
CA ALA A 260 -11.58 -16.06 13.97
C ALA A 260 -11.50 -15.56 15.40
N TYR A 261 -10.95 -14.36 15.65
CA TYR A 261 -10.94 -13.76 16.99
C TYR A 261 -12.36 -13.59 17.55
N LEU A 262 -13.30 -13.05 16.75
CA LEU A 262 -14.69 -12.84 17.20
C LEU A 262 -15.43 -14.16 17.47
N PHE A 263 -15.06 -15.26 16.78
CA PHE A 263 -15.58 -16.60 17.08
C PHE A 263 -14.98 -17.20 18.35
N ILE A 264 -13.65 -17.06 18.56
CA ILE A 264 -12.93 -17.60 19.73
C ILE A 264 -13.27 -16.78 21.00
N ARG A 265 -13.42 -15.47 20.83
CA ARG A 265 -13.68 -14.51 21.91
C ARG A 265 -14.89 -13.63 21.56
N PRO A 266 -16.09 -14.20 21.53
CA PRO A 266 -17.27 -13.45 21.06
C PRO A 266 -17.61 -12.25 21.97
N GLY A 267 -17.14 -12.27 23.23
CA GLY A 267 -17.47 -11.23 24.20
C GLY A 267 -18.99 -11.17 24.41
N GLN A 268 -19.58 -10.07 23.98
CA GLN A 268 -21.01 -9.81 24.04
C GLN A 268 -21.70 -9.90 22.66
N LEU A 269 -20.95 -10.20 21.62
CA LEU A 269 -21.46 -10.32 20.25
C LEU A 269 -22.20 -11.66 20.09
N SER A 270 -23.48 -11.64 19.75
CA SER A 270 -24.23 -12.85 19.43
C SER A 270 -23.78 -13.39 18.05
N ARG A 271 -23.77 -14.72 17.92
CA ARG A 271 -23.44 -15.40 16.65
C ARG A 271 -24.36 -14.94 15.52
N THR A 272 -25.66 -14.76 15.77
CA THR A 272 -26.62 -14.25 14.80
C THR A 272 -26.24 -12.86 14.27
N ARG A 273 -25.88 -11.92 15.16
CA ARG A 273 -25.47 -10.57 14.74
C ARG A 273 -24.18 -10.62 13.93
N LEU A 274 -23.21 -11.46 14.32
CA LEU A 274 -21.99 -11.65 13.52
C LEU A 274 -22.32 -12.20 12.14
N THR A 275 -23.20 -13.22 12.04
CA THR A 275 -23.63 -13.77 10.74
C THR A 275 -24.30 -12.71 9.88
N VAL A 276 -25.17 -11.87 10.44
CA VAL A 276 -25.78 -10.75 9.69
C VAL A 276 -24.72 -9.79 9.17
N CYS A 277 -23.73 -9.42 10.00
CA CYS A 277 -22.63 -8.56 9.55
C CYS A 277 -21.81 -9.19 8.41
N LEU A 278 -21.54 -10.50 8.49
CA LEU A 278 -20.82 -11.24 7.42
C LEU A 278 -21.63 -11.24 6.12
N LEU A 279 -22.93 -11.53 6.19
CA LEU A 279 -23.81 -11.52 5.02
C LEU A 279 -23.91 -10.13 4.38
N LEU A 280 -24.09 -9.08 5.19
CA LEU A 280 -24.13 -7.70 4.68
C LEU A 280 -22.80 -7.29 4.04
N THR A 281 -21.67 -7.67 4.63
CA THR A 281 -20.34 -7.43 4.05
C THR A 281 -20.23 -8.12 2.68
N GLY A 282 -20.61 -9.39 2.61
CA GLY A 282 -20.63 -10.17 1.36
C GLY A 282 -21.55 -9.54 0.31
N LEU A 283 -22.75 -9.12 0.70
CA LEU A 283 -23.72 -8.50 -0.20
C LEU A 283 -23.20 -7.20 -0.84
N ILE A 284 -22.51 -6.36 -0.06
CA ILE A 284 -21.92 -5.11 -0.56
C ILE A 284 -20.75 -5.40 -1.51
N ALA A 285 -19.96 -6.43 -1.23
CA ALA A 285 -18.80 -6.80 -2.07
C ALA A 285 -19.21 -7.60 -3.34
N LEU A 286 -20.35 -8.29 -3.32
CA LEU A 286 -20.82 -9.22 -4.35
C LEU A 286 -20.84 -8.64 -5.77
N PRO A 287 -21.29 -7.38 -6.02
CA PRO A 287 -21.35 -6.83 -7.39
C PRO A 287 -19.98 -6.81 -8.09
N TRP A 288 -18.91 -6.59 -7.34
CA TRP A 288 -17.54 -6.65 -7.87
C TRP A 288 -17.09 -8.10 -8.06
N TYR A 289 -17.20 -8.92 -7.02
CA TYR A 289 -16.69 -10.29 -7.02
C TYR A 289 -17.42 -11.22 -7.99
N SER A 290 -18.69 -10.93 -8.34
CA SER A 290 -19.43 -11.67 -9.36
C SER A 290 -18.86 -11.49 -10.78
N LYS A 291 -18.18 -10.37 -11.05
CA LYS A 291 -17.54 -10.08 -12.34
C LYS A 291 -16.08 -10.53 -12.42
N LEU A 292 -15.49 -10.91 -11.29
CA LEU A 292 -14.08 -11.27 -11.20
C LEU A 292 -13.70 -12.51 -12.05
N PRO A 293 -14.50 -13.62 -12.10
CA PRO A 293 -14.16 -14.77 -12.94
C PRO A 293 -14.05 -14.42 -14.42
N GLU A 294 -14.98 -13.63 -14.95
CA GLU A 294 -14.96 -13.15 -16.33
C GLU A 294 -13.73 -12.27 -16.59
N SER A 295 -13.45 -11.35 -15.68
CA SER A 295 -12.30 -10.46 -15.75
C SER A 295 -10.96 -11.20 -15.70
N LEU A 296 -10.83 -12.24 -14.86
CA LEU A 296 -9.62 -13.06 -14.78
C LEU A 296 -9.45 -13.99 -16.00
N ALA A 297 -10.53 -14.38 -16.64
CA ALA A 297 -10.50 -15.17 -17.88
C ALA A 297 -10.18 -14.33 -19.12
N SER A 298 -10.33 -13.00 -19.06
CA SER A 298 -10.04 -12.11 -20.17
C SER A 298 -8.54 -12.03 -20.43
N TRP A 299 -8.20 -11.93 -21.73
CA TRP A 299 -6.82 -11.74 -22.16
C TRP A 299 -6.23 -10.41 -21.62
N ARG A 300 -4.96 -10.46 -21.21
CA ARG A 300 -4.19 -9.31 -20.72
C ARG A 300 -2.73 -9.39 -21.12
N ILE A 301 -2.10 -8.23 -21.27
CA ILE A 301 -0.66 -8.11 -21.53
C ILE A 301 0.16 -8.70 -20.38
N THR A 302 -0.26 -8.42 -19.14
CA THR A 302 0.41 -8.84 -17.91
C THR A 302 -0.10 -10.18 -17.36
N GLN A 303 -0.78 -10.98 -18.20
CA GLN A 303 -1.29 -12.28 -17.80
C GLN A 303 -0.20 -13.17 -17.18
N ASP A 304 -0.55 -13.86 -16.11
CA ASP A 304 0.30 -14.85 -15.42
C ASP A 304 1.60 -14.31 -14.78
N TRP A 305 1.80 -12.97 -14.70
CA TRP A 305 3.00 -12.43 -14.07
C TRP A 305 3.19 -12.89 -12.62
N LEU A 306 2.12 -13.18 -11.87
CA LEU A 306 2.16 -13.74 -10.52
C LEU A 306 2.68 -15.18 -10.48
N LYS A 307 2.68 -15.88 -11.62
CA LYS A 307 3.23 -17.22 -11.75
C LYS A 307 4.71 -17.22 -12.12
N TRP A 308 5.28 -16.05 -12.42
CA TRP A 308 6.70 -15.93 -12.70
C TRP A 308 7.54 -16.22 -11.46
N GLN A 309 8.34 -17.27 -11.52
CA GLN A 309 9.22 -17.67 -10.43
C GLN A 309 10.58 -16.99 -10.57
N PRO A 310 10.99 -16.17 -9.59
CA PRO A 310 12.36 -15.66 -9.53
C PRO A 310 13.38 -16.81 -9.41
N ALA A 311 14.53 -16.67 -10.08
CA ALA A 311 15.59 -17.68 -10.02
C ALA A 311 16.06 -17.91 -8.57
N GLY A 312 16.20 -19.17 -8.16
CA GLY A 312 16.60 -19.55 -6.80
C GLY A 312 15.55 -19.28 -5.72
N PHE A 313 14.31 -19.01 -6.10
CA PHE A 313 13.23 -18.65 -5.17
C PHE A 313 12.66 -19.84 -4.41
N HIS A 314 12.56 -19.70 -3.09
CA HIS A 314 11.91 -20.67 -2.19
C HIS A 314 10.80 -19.99 -1.39
N ARG A 315 9.55 -20.43 -1.54
CA ARG A 315 8.37 -19.82 -0.89
C ARG A 315 8.50 -19.66 0.62
N LEU A 316 8.99 -20.68 1.32
CA LEU A 316 9.16 -20.62 2.78
C LEU A 316 10.22 -19.60 3.22
N ALA A 317 11.36 -19.56 2.50
CA ALA A 317 12.41 -18.59 2.77
C ALA A 317 11.91 -17.16 2.51
N ALA A 318 11.18 -16.94 1.41
CA ALA A 318 10.57 -15.65 1.09
C ALA A 318 9.53 -15.22 2.14
N SER A 319 8.70 -16.14 2.64
CA SER A 319 7.75 -15.85 3.72
C SER A 319 8.45 -15.42 5.01
N ARG A 320 9.58 -16.05 5.35
CA ARG A 320 10.41 -15.63 6.48
C ARG A 320 10.97 -14.23 6.26
N GLU A 321 11.54 -13.96 5.08
CA GLU A 321 12.05 -12.64 4.72
C GLU A 321 10.96 -11.56 4.77
N LEU A 322 9.75 -11.89 4.34
CA LEU A 322 8.60 -10.99 4.39
C LEU A 322 8.26 -10.58 5.82
N VAL A 323 8.28 -11.52 6.78
CA VAL A 323 8.09 -11.21 8.21
C VAL A 323 9.24 -10.34 8.73
N ILE A 324 10.48 -10.68 8.38
CA ILE A 324 11.68 -9.93 8.79
C ILE A 324 11.63 -8.47 8.30
N GLN A 325 11.14 -8.21 7.09
CA GLN A 325 11.05 -6.87 6.52
C GLN A 325 10.23 -5.89 7.36
N PHE A 326 9.16 -6.34 8.04
CA PHE A 326 8.34 -5.47 8.90
C PHE A 326 9.12 -4.90 10.09
N PHE A 327 10.18 -5.56 10.53
CA PHE A 327 10.97 -5.18 11.70
C PHE A 327 12.36 -4.64 11.33
N SER A 328 13.03 -5.22 10.33
CA SER A 328 14.34 -4.75 9.88
C SER A 328 14.30 -3.37 9.23
N GLY A 329 13.17 -3.00 8.65
CA GLY A 329 13.06 -1.80 7.82
C GLY A 329 13.61 -1.97 6.40
N ARG A 330 14.01 -3.20 6.03
CA ARG A 330 14.41 -3.52 4.67
C ARG A 330 13.24 -3.31 3.71
N CYS A 331 13.49 -2.60 2.61
CA CYS A 331 12.54 -2.47 1.51
C CYS A 331 13.08 -3.22 0.29
N GLN A 332 12.35 -4.22 -0.16
CA GLN A 332 12.78 -5.17 -1.21
C GLN A 332 13.19 -4.50 -2.54
N TYR A 333 12.64 -3.33 -2.81
CA TYR A 333 12.89 -2.59 -4.07
C TYR A 333 14.03 -1.58 -3.97
N LEU A 334 14.72 -1.49 -2.83
CA LEU A 334 15.83 -0.58 -2.65
C LEU A 334 17.14 -1.36 -2.73
N TRP A 335 17.93 -1.08 -3.74
CA TRP A 335 19.27 -1.64 -3.94
C TRP A 335 20.30 -1.20 -2.87
N LEU A 336 19.92 -0.22 -2.04
CA LEU A 336 20.77 0.41 -1.03
C LEU A 336 20.39 0.00 0.39
N ASP A 337 20.00 -1.26 0.58
CA ASP A 337 19.85 -1.83 1.92
C ASP A 337 21.18 -1.75 2.67
N ASP A 338 21.12 -1.24 3.90
CA ASP A 338 22.25 -1.34 4.83
C ASP A 338 22.09 -2.58 5.72
N PRO A 339 22.84 -3.66 5.48
CA PRO A 339 22.72 -4.89 6.26
C PRO A 339 22.99 -4.68 7.75
N THR A 340 23.86 -3.74 8.12
CA THR A 340 24.21 -3.46 9.53
C THR A 340 23.04 -2.82 10.25
N SER A 341 22.39 -1.86 9.64
CA SER A 341 21.16 -1.21 10.16
C SER A 341 20.01 -2.20 10.27
N ASN A 342 19.83 -3.05 9.27
CA ASN A 342 18.79 -4.08 9.28
C ASN A 342 18.99 -5.06 10.45
N LEU A 343 20.24 -5.52 10.66
CA LEU A 343 20.57 -6.40 11.78
C LEU A 343 20.40 -5.70 13.12
N ALA A 344 20.85 -4.44 13.25
CA ALA A 344 20.66 -3.66 14.46
C ALA A 344 19.17 -3.50 14.82
N ALA A 345 18.32 -3.16 13.85
CA ALA A 345 16.88 -3.07 14.04
C ALA A 345 16.30 -4.42 14.52
N LEU A 346 16.65 -5.54 13.87
CA LEU A 346 16.19 -6.88 14.27
C LEU A 346 16.62 -7.25 15.69
N MET A 347 17.86 -6.95 16.08
CA MET A 347 18.34 -7.19 17.46
C MET A 347 17.52 -6.38 18.48
N LEU A 348 17.25 -5.09 18.18
CA LEU A 348 16.43 -4.25 19.07
C LEU A 348 14.99 -4.78 19.19
N PHE A 349 14.36 -5.20 18.10
CA PHE A 349 13.04 -5.83 18.15
C PHE A 349 13.09 -7.20 18.85
N GLY A 350 14.17 -7.96 18.72
CA GLY A 350 14.41 -9.18 19.48
C GLY A 350 14.40 -8.92 20.99
N ILE A 351 15.11 -7.87 21.45
CA ILE A 351 15.10 -7.45 22.86
C ILE A 351 13.67 -7.07 23.31
N VAL A 352 12.93 -6.34 22.47
CA VAL A 352 11.54 -5.96 22.75
C VAL A 352 10.65 -7.21 22.85
N ALA A 353 10.82 -8.19 21.96
CA ALA A 353 10.09 -9.45 21.98
C ALA A 353 10.39 -10.28 23.24
N VAL A 354 11.67 -10.38 23.63
CA VAL A 354 12.09 -11.04 24.88
C VAL A 354 11.48 -10.34 26.09
N ALA A 355 11.52 -9.00 26.16
CA ALA A 355 10.90 -8.23 27.23
C ALA A 355 9.38 -8.46 27.31
N MET A 356 8.71 -8.53 26.18
CA MET A 356 7.29 -8.86 26.10
C MET A 356 7.00 -10.28 26.59
N ALA A 357 7.78 -11.26 26.13
CA ALA A 357 7.62 -12.67 26.54
C ALA A 357 7.88 -12.83 28.05
N TRP A 358 8.93 -12.20 28.57
CA TRP A 358 9.27 -12.24 30.00
C TRP A 358 8.19 -11.60 30.87
N ARG A 359 7.73 -10.39 30.50
CA ARG A 359 6.79 -9.60 31.32
C ARG A 359 5.36 -10.12 31.24
N LEU A 360 4.90 -10.50 30.06
CA LEU A 360 3.52 -10.91 29.81
C LEU A 360 3.33 -12.44 29.85
N ARG A 361 4.39 -13.23 29.63
CA ARG A 361 4.32 -14.69 29.56
C ARG A 361 3.15 -15.14 28.67
N ILE A 362 2.29 -16.04 29.13
CA ILE A 362 1.11 -16.53 28.40
C ILE A 362 0.10 -15.40 28.10
N HIS A 363 0.08 -14.33 28.89
CA HIS A 363 -0.80 -13.18 28.63
C HIS A 363 -0.43 -12.36 27.40
N ALA A 364 0.77 -12.59 26.82
CA ALA A 364 1.13 -12.02 25.51
C ALA A 364 0.14 -12.45 24.41
N PHE A 365 -0.43 -13.64 24.53
CA PHE A 365 -1.41 -14.21 23.60
C PHE A 365 -2.85 -14.14 24.14
N GLY A 366 -3.09 -13.46 25.26
CA GLY A 366 -4.38 -13.38 25.93
C GLY A 366 -5.16 -12.11 25.61
N GLY A 367 -6.48 -12.17 25.86
CA GLY A 367 -7.37 -11.00 25.74
C GLY A 367 -7.37 -10.38 24.35
N GLN A 368 -7.31 -9.06 24.30
CA GLN A 368 -7.32 -8.29 23.04
C GLN A 368 -6.02 -8.42 22.23
N ARG A 369 -4.91 -8.86 22.83
CA ARG A 369 -3.64 -9.08 22.13
C ARG A 369 -3.70 -10.29 21.21
N LEU A 370 -4.53 -11.29 21.52
CA LEU A 370 -4.77 -12.42 20.63
C LEU A 370 -5.25 -11.96 19.26
N LEU A 371 -6.09 -10.90 19.20
CA LEU A 371 -6.51 -10.32 17.92
C LEU A 371 -5.33 -9.86 17.07
N LEU A 372 -4.35 -9.16 17.67
CA LEU A 372 -3.17 -8.70 16.93
C LEU A 372 -2.35 -9.86 16.38
N TRP A 373 -2.17 -10.94 17.16
CA TRP A 373 -1.45 -12.12 16.70
C TRP A 373 -2.17 -12.86 15.58
N LEU A 374 -3.50 -13.01 15.68
CA LEU A 374 -4.29 -13.65 14.61
C LEU A 374 -4.26 -12.81 13.32
N LEU A 375 -4.40 -11.50 13.42
CA LEU A 375 -4.29 -10.59 12.29
C LEU A 375 -2.92 -10.66 11.62
N PHE A 376 -1.85 -10.58 12.43
CA PHE A 376 -0.48 -10.62 11.93
C PHE A 376 -0.16 -11.95 11.25
N ALA A 377 -0.46 -13.05 11.94
CA ALA A 377 -0.23 -14.39 11.41
C ALA A 377 -1.01 -14.64 10.12
N ALA A 378 -2.30 -14.27 10.08
CA ALA A 378 -3.12 -14.43 8.90
C ALA A 378 -2.64 -13.56 7.72
N ALA A 379 -2.28 -12.30 7.96
CA ALA A 379 -1.77 -11.42 6.91
C ALA A 379 -0.42 -11.87 6.34
N CYS A 380 0.46 -12.47 7.16
CA CYS A 380 1.76 -12.98 6.70
C CYS A 380 1.66 -14.37 6.08
N ALA A 381 0.85 -15.27 6.64
CA ALA A 381 0.71 -16.64 6.14
C ALA A 381 -0.23 -16.74 4.92
N GLY A 382 -1.20 -15.81 4.82
CA GLY A 382 -2.19 -15.82 3.75
C GLY A 382 -1.61 -15.87 2.34
N PRO A 383 -0.68 -14.97 1.97
CA PRO A 383 0.00 -15.02 0.67
C PRO A 383 0.70 -16.36 0.41
N LEU A 384 1.31 -16.97 1.43
CA LEU A 384 1.93 -18.29 1.30
C LEU A 384 0.92 -19.39 0.99
N VAL A 385 -0.21 -19.39 1.70
CA VAL A 385 -1.31 -20.34 1.44
C VAL A 385 -1.86 -20.13 0.03
N PHE A 386 -2.07 -18.88 -0.37
CA PHE A 386 -2.51 -18.53 -1.73
C PHE A 386 -1.53 -19.05 -2.79
N ASP A 387 -0.22 -18.87 -2.59
CA ASP A 387 0.82 -19.33 -3.52
C ASP A 387 0.87 -20.86 -3.66
N PHE A 388 0.57 -21.61 -2.60
CA PHE A 388 0.46 -23.07 -2.70
C PHE A 388 -0.80 -23.50 -3.45
N LEU A 389 -1.92 -22.78 -3.27
CA LEU A 389 -3.20 -23.13 -3.90
C LEU A 389 -3.23 -22.72 -5.39
N GLN A 390 -2.65 -21.57 -5.74
CA GLN A 390 -2.73 -20.99 -7.09
C GLN A 390 -1.43 -21.12 -7.89
N HIS A 391 -0.40 -21.78 -7.31
CA HIS A 391 0.93 -21.92 -7.92
C HIS A 391 1.58 -20.58 -8.30
N THR A 392 1.35 -19.55 -7.47
CA THR A 392 1.89 -18.21 -7.64
C THR A 392 3.12 -17.97 -6.73
N TYR A 393 3.68 -16.76 -6.79
CA TYR A 393 4.87 -16.34 -6.04
C TYR A 393 4.66 -14.98 -5.36
N THR A 394 3.47 -14.74 -4.84
CA THR A 394 3.09 -13.45 -4.20
C THR A 394 3.91 -13.15 -2.95
N VAL A 395 4.39 -14.17 -2.23
CA VAL A 395 5.30 -13.98 -1.06
C VAL A 395 6.66 -13.38 -1.44
N ALA A 396 7.00 -13.32 -2.73
CA ALA A 396 8.17 -12.59 -3.19
C ALA A 396 8.05 -11.07 -3.01
N PHE A 397 6.85 -10.56 -2.79
CA PHE A 397 6.57 -9.12 -2.77
C PHE A 397 5.84 -8.71 -1.49
N SER A 398 6.46 -7.84 -0.69
CA SER A 398 5.90 -7.38 0.60
C SER A 398 4.53 -6.70 0.48
N ARG A 399 4.18 -6.16 -0.68
CA ARG A 399 2.88 -5.52 -0.95
C ARG A 399 1.67 -6.45 -0.73
N TYR A 400 1.84 -7.77 -0.89
CA TYR A 400 0.75 -8.73 -0.68
C TYR A 400 0.50 -9.06 0.80
N ALA A 401 1.49 -8.85 1.67
CA ALA A 401 1.33 -8.96 3.12
C ALA A 401 1.32 -7.61 3.83
N ILE A 402 1.29 -6.50 3.09
CA ILE A 402 1.47 -5.15 3.65
C ILE A 402 0.38 -4.77 4.68
N ALA A 403 -0.76 -5.44 4.65
CA ALA A 403 -1.81 -5.35 5.67
C ALA A 403 -1.31 -5.70 7.10
N ALA A 404 -0.20 -6.45 7.21
CA ALA A 404 0.43 -6.80 8.49
C ALA A 404 1.18 -5.62 9.13
N LEU A 405 1.58 -4.59 8.37
CA LEU A 405 2.45 -3.50 8.87
C LEU A 405 1.87 -2.76 10.09
N PRO A 406 0.64 -2.23 10.09
CA PRO A 406 0.10 -1.57 11.27
C PRO A 406 0.00 -2.51 12.48
N VAL A 407 -0.25 -3.80 12.24
CA VAL A 407 -0.35 -4.81 13.29
C VAL A 407 1.03 -5.16 13.86
N ALA A 408 2.08 -5.24 13.03
CA ALA A 408 3.47 -5.40 13.46
C ALA A 408 3.90 -4.23 14.39
N CYS A 409 3.56 -3.00 13.99
CA CYS A 409 3.83 -1.81 14.82
C CYS A 409 3.07 -1.85 16.16
N LEU A 410 1.82 -2.32 16.16
CA LEU A 410 1.03 -2.50 17.38
C LEU A 410 1.65 -3.56 18.31
N LEU A 411 2.04 -4.72 17.79
CA LEU A 411 2.70 -5.78 18.57
C LEU A 411 4.03 -5.30 19.16
N ALA A 412 4.85 -4.62 18.36
CA ALA A 412 6.10 -4.03 18.83
C ALA A 412 5.87 -2.97 19.91
N ALA A 413 4.83 -2.14 19.76
CA ALA A 413 4.47 -1.13 20.74
C ALA A 413 3.96 -1.75 22.07
N VAL A 414 3.23 -2.87 22.00
CA VAL A 414 2.85 -3.65 23.19
C VAL A 414 4.12 -4.15 23.91
N GLY A 415 5.09 -4.69 23.16
CA GLY A 415 6.38 -5.11 23.74
C GLY A 415 7.15 -3.94 24.37
N LEU A 416 7.24 -2.80 23.69
CA LEU A 416 7.86 -1.59 24.23
C LEU A 416 7.14 -1.08 25.48
N SER A 417 5.82 -1.24 25.58
CA SER A 417 5.05 -0.83 26.76
C SER A 417 5.38 -1.66 28.01
N CYS A 418 5.97 -2.84 27.86
CA CYS A 418 6.45 -3.68 28.96
C CYS A 418 7.73 -3.14 29.63
N LEU A 419 8.42 -2.21 28.97
CA LEU A 419 9.63 -1.55 29.47
C LEU A 419 9.28 -0.30 30.30
N GLY A 420 10.17 0.05 31.25
CA GLY A 420 10.06 1.32 31.96
C GLY A 420 10.08 2.52 31.00
N ARG A 421 9.50 3.64 31.41
CA ARG A 421 9.32 4.82 30.52
C ARG A 421 10.62 5.28 29.85
N ARG A 422 11.72 5.39 30.60
CA ARG A 422 13.02 5.82 30.06
C ARG A 422 13.58 4.82 29.06
N THR A 423 13.63 3.54 29.44
CA THR A 423 14.13 2.44 28.58
C THR A 423 13.30 2.33 27.31
N ARG A 424 11.98 2.45 27.39
CA ARG A 424 11.07 2.45 26.23
C ARG A 424 11.38 3.57 25.24
N LEU A 425 11.61 4.80 25.71
CA LEU A 425 11.93 5.93 24.85
C LEU A 425 13.32 5.76 24.21
N ILE A 426 14.31 5.26 24.97
CA ILE A 426 15.64 4.96 24.42
C ILE A 426 15.55 3.87 23.36
N MET A 427 14.86 2.77 23.63
CA MET A 427 14.67 1.67 22.67
C MET A 427 13.95 2.15 21.41
N LEU A 428 12.91 2.97 21.54
CA LEU A 428 12.20 3.55 20.39
C LEU A 428 13.14 4.44 19.57
N ALA A 429 13.92 5.31 20.22
CA ALA A 429 14.88 6.17 19.53
C ALA A 429 15.98 5.34 18.81
N LEU A 430 16.49 4.27 19.42
CA LEU A 430 17.46 3.38 18.79
C LEU A 430 16.88 2.64 17.59
N ILE A 431 15.60 2.19 17.64
CA ILE A 431 14.93 1.58 16.50
C ILE A 431 14.80 2.58 15.34
N ILE A 432 14.36 3.81 15.62
CA ILE A 432 14.24 4.85 14.59
C ILE A 432 15.62 5.21 14.01
N LEU A 433 16.65 5.27 14.84
CA LEU A 433 18.02 5.50 14.39
C LEU A 433 18.53 4.34 13.50
N ALA A 434 18.24 3.10 13.87
CA ALA A 434 18.57 1.92 13.06
C ALA A 434 17.81 1.90 11.73
N TRP A 435 16.60 2.45 11.65
CA TRP A 435 15.83 2.57 10.41
C TRP A 435 16.24 3.78 9.55
N ALA A 436 16.93 4.78 10.12
CA ALA A 436 17.26 6.02 9.44
C ALA A 436 18.04 5.84 8.11
N PRO A 437 19.05 4.93 7.99
CA PRO A 437 19.72 4.68 6.71
C PRO A 437 18.76 4.21 5.62
N ASN A 438 17.81 3.33 5.94
CA ASN A 438 16.82 2.84 4.97
C ASN A 438 15.85 3.97 4.55
N VAL A 439 15.39 4.81 5.49
CA VAL A 439 14.58 6.00 5.17
C VAL A 439 15.37 6.97 4.28
N LEU A 440 16.63 7.21 4.59
CA LEU A 440 17.50 8.06 3.79
C LEU A 440 17.74 7.48 2.38
N SER A 441 17.85 6.16 2.27
CA SER A 441 17.92 5.45 0.99
C SER A 441 16.66 5.67 0.16
N ILE A 442 15.46 5.54 0.77
CA ILE A 442 14.18 5.84 0.09
C ILE A 442 14.14 7.30 -0.38
N TYR A 443 14.60 8.24 0.45
CA TYR A 443 14.63 9.65 0.13
C TYR A 443 15.60 10.00 -1.00
N ARG A 444 16.76 9.33 -1.07
CA ARG A 444 17.80 9.55 -2.09
C ARG A 444 17.50 8.85 -3.40
N ASN A 445 16.76 7.75 -3.37
CA ASN A 445 16.47 6.97 -4.56
C ASN A 445 15.46 7.71 -5.44
N GLN A 446 15.89 8.04 -6.67
CA GLN A 446 15.06 8.72 -7.66
C GLN A 446 14.19 7.76 -8.47
N SER A 447 14.40 6.45 -8.34
CA SER A 447 13.59 5.44 -9.01
C SER A 447 12.77 4.64 -8.01
N ARG A 448 11.53 4.34 -8.39
CA ARG A 448 10.71 3.34 -7.70
C ARG A 448 10.67 2.08 -8.57
N SER A 449 10.74 0.92 -7.94
CA SER A 449 10.51 -0.35 -8.63
C SER A 449 11.36 -0.56 -9.89
N TRP A 450 12.66 -0.43 -9.83
CA TRP A 450 13.61 -0.75 -10.91
C TRP A 450 13.46 0.02 -12.23
N SER A 451 12.46 0.88 -12.37
CA SER A 451 12.18 1.61 -13.62
C SER A 451 12.11 3.11 -13.38
N PRO A 452 13.25 3.82 -13.51
CA PRO A 452 13.30 5.28 -13.38
C PRO A 452 12.71 5.94 -14.65
N ILE A 453 11.39 5.83 -14.83
CA ILE A 453 10.69 6.21 -16.06
C ILE A 453 10.94 7.68 -16.40
N ARG A 454 10.90 8.59 -15.41
CA ARG A 454 11.13 10.02 -15.62
C ARG A 454 12.56 10.30 -16.11
N GLU A 455 13.53 9.64 -15.52
CA GLU A 455 14.95 9.76 -15.86
C GLU A 455 15.23 9.16 -17.25
N ILE A 456 14.61 8.03 -17.58
CA ILE A 456 14.69 7.39 -18.90
C ILE A 456 14.07 8.30 -19.95
N SER A 457 12.88 8.86 -19.71
CA SER A 457 12.21 9.77 -20.62
C SER A 457 13.07 11.01 -20.92
N ARG A 458 13.57 11.66 -19.87
CA ARG A 458 14.45 12.84 -20.02
C ARG A 458 15.73 12.52 -20.79
N ALA A 459 16.36 11.37 -20.52
CA ALA A 459 17.54 10.95 -21.26
C ALA A 459 17.24 10.63 -22.73
N ALA A 460 16.07 10.05 -23.04
CA ALA A 460 15.64 9.76 -24.40
C ALA A 460 15.32 11.03 -25.20
N CYS A 461 14.73 12.04 -24.56
CA CYS A 461 14.40 13.34 -25.18
C CYS A 461 15.61 14.27 -25.29
N ALA A 462 16.73 13.97 -24.62
CA ALA A 462 17.89 14.85 -24.61
C ALA A 462 18.42 15.11 -26.04
N ASN A 463 18.54 16.38 -26.40
CA ASN A 463 18.97 16.85 -27.74
C ASN A 463 18.09 16.32 -28.89
N GLY A 464 16.79 16.08 -28.60
CA GLY A 464 15.83 15.63 -29.60
C GLY A 464 15.44 16.74 -30.59
N SER A 465 15.31 16.39 -31.88
CA SER A 465 14.84 17.26 -32.96
C SER A 465 13.50 16.77 -33.51
N PRO A 466 12.75 17.60 -34.27
CA PRO A 466 11.51 17.16 -34.91
C PRO A 466 11.69 16.01 -35.92
N SER A 467 12.91 15.84 -36.45
CA SER A 467 13.25 14.74 -37.34
C SER A 467 13.65 13.45 -36.65
N ASP A 468 13.71 13.46 -35.31
CA ASP A 468 14.01 12.27 -34.51
C ASP A 468 12.72 11.54 -34.10
N LEU A 469 12.86 10.25 -33.76
CA LEU A 469 11.77 9.42 -33.26
C LEU A 469 12.19 8.70 -31.98
N ILE A 470 11.35 8.72 -30.97
CA ILE A 470 11.48 7.80 -29.83
C ILE A 470 10.58 6.60 -30.07
N LEU A 471 11.17 5.42 -30.26
CA LEU A 471 10.46 4.14 -30.37
C LEU A 471 10.47 3.44 -29.02
N ILE A 472 9.29 3.31 -28.39
CA ILE A 472 9.13 2.83 -27.02
C ILE A 472 8.64 1.39 -27.03
N HIS A 473 9.54 0.43 -26.74
CA HIS A 473 9.21 -0.96 -26.50
C HIS A 473 8.84 -1.15 -25.02
N SER A 474 7.55 -1.29 -24.73
CA SER A 474 7.03 -1.40 -23.36
C SER A 474 5.60 -1.92 -23.37
N ILE A 475 5.06 -2.23 -22.17
CA ILE A 475 3.61 -2.32 -21.96
C ILE A 475 2.99 -0.91 -21.95
N PRO A 476 1.66 -0.76 -22.12
CA PRO A 476 1.03 0.57 -22.24
C PRO A 476 1.37 1.54 -21.10
N SER A 477 1.47 1.08 -19.86
CA SER A 477 1.83 1.95 -18.73
C SER A 477 3.25 2.51 -18.83
N GLY A 478 4.19 1.75 -19.40
CA GLY A 478 5.54 2.26 -19.65
C GLY A 478 5.56 3.26 -20.81
N VAL A 479 4.79 3.03 -21.88
CA VAL A 479 4.61 4.00 -22.99
C VAL A 479 4.07 5.32 -22.45
N LEU A 480 2.97 5.28 -21.70
CA LEU A 480 2.35 6.47 -21.12
C LEU A 480 3.25 7.15 -20.07
N GLY A 481 4.04 6.35 -19.33
CA GLY A 481 5.03 6.86 -18.40
C GLY A 481 6.14 7.65 -19.09
N ILE A 482 6.69 7.14 -20.19
CA ILE A 482 7.66 7.89 -21.01
C ILE A 482 7.02 9.17 -21.57
N ALA A 483 5.84 9.06 -22.16
CA ALA A 483 5.12 10.21 -22.73
C ALA A 483 4.80 11.29 -21.68
N ARG A 484 4.52 10.90 -20.40
CA ARG A 484 4.24 11.84 -19.32
C ARG A 484 5.38 12.81 -19.03
N TYR A 485 6.61 12.38 -19.22
CA TYR A 485 7.82 13.15 -18.92
C TYR A 485 8.62 13.53 -20.17
N ALA A 486 8.09 13.21 -21.34
CA ALA A 486 8.70 13.60 -22.60
C ALA A 486 8.47 15.09 -22.84
N ASP A 487 9.56 15.81 -23.07
CA ASP A 487 9.58 17.23 -23.35
C ASP A 487 10.22 17.48 -24.72
N GLY A 488 9.78 18.52 -25.43
CA GLY A 488 10.35 18.96 -26.70
C GLY A 488 9.61 18.47 -27.95
N PRO A 489 10.15 18.75 -29.15
CA PRO A 489 9.45 18.55 -30.41
C PRO A 489 9.55 17.11 -30.96
N ILE A 490 10.20 16.20 -30.25
CA ILE A 490 10.42 14.83 -30.68
C ILE A 490 9.12 14.02 -30.68
N GLU A 491 8.87 13.26 -31.72
CA GLU A 491 7.71 12.38 -31.80
C GLU A 491 7.98 11.01 -31.16
N LEU A 492 6.90 10.40 -30.68
CA LEU A 492 6.89 9.11 -30.02
C LEU A 492 6.14 8.07 -30.85
N ALA A 493 6.65 6.86 -30.89
CA ALA A 493 5.92 5.69 -31.38
C ALA A 493 5.96 4.60 -30.32
N SER A 494 4.79 4.08 -29.97
CA SER A 494 4.69 2.91 -29.07
C SER A 494 5.00 1.63 -29.84
N TRP A 495 5.58 0.66 -29.16
CA TRP A 495 5.69 -0.72 -29.62
C TRP A 495 5.33 -1.66 -28.50
N VAL A 496 4.04 -2.01 -28.44
CA VAL A 496 3.50 -2.96 -27.47
C VAL A 496 3.36 -4.31 -28.15
N GLY A 497 4.42 -5.12 -28.09
CA GLY A 497 4.51 -6.38 -28.85
C GLY A 497 3.35 -7.34 -28.59
N GLN A 498 2.81 -7.36 -27.36
CA GLN A 498 1.70 -8.21 -26.96
C GLN A 498 0.37 -7.84 -27.63
N LEU A 499 0.18 -6.57 -28.04
CA LEU A 499 -1.03 -6.15 -28.78
C LEU A 499 -1.06 -6.71 -30.20
N ARG A 500 0.11 -7.07 -30.77
CA ARG A 500 0.27 -7.59 -32.14
C ARG A 500 -0.30 -6.66 -33.22
N THR A 501 -0.33 -5.36 -32.95
CA THR A 501 -0.81 -4.33 -33.88
C THR A 501 0.23 -3.99 -34.95
N ARG A 502 1.51 -4.26 -34.65
CA ARG A 502 2.64 -3.89 -35.50
C ARG A 502 3.36 -5.10 -36.04
N ARG A 503 3.91 -4.97 -37.28
CA ARG A 503 4.66 -6.02 -37.97
C ARG A 503 6.04 -5.49 -38.40
N VAL A 504 7.02 -6.37 -38.34
CA VAL A 504 8.37 -6.13 -38.88
C VAL A 504 8.45 -6.84 -40.23
N PRO A 505 8.91 -6.20 -41.32
CA PRO A 505 9.47 -4.83 -41.38
C PRO A 505 8.45 -3.71 -41.66
N GLU A 506 7.21 -3.99 -42.06
CA GLU A 506 6.27 -3.04 -42.66
C GLU A 506 6.01 -1.83 -41.75
N SER A 507 5.67 -2.08 -40.46
CA SER A 507 5.40 -0.98 -39.53
C SER A 507 6.66 -0.16 -39.24
N LEU A 508 7.84 -0.80 -39.18
CA LEU A 508 9.09 -0.08 -38.95
C LEU A 508 9.45 0.81 -40.14
N ASN A 509 9.36 0.31 -41.36
CA ASN A 509 9.61 1.12 -42.57
C ASN A 509 8.74 2.38 -42.55
N ALA A 510 7.46 2.27 -42.20
CA ALA A 510 6.55 3.42 -42.13
C ALA A 510 6.90 4.39 -40.99
N LEU A 511 7.30 3.89 -39.81
CA LEU A 511 7.62 4.72 -38.62
C LEU A 511 8.98 5.44 -38.78
N THR A 512 9.94 4.81 -39.46
CA THR A 512 11.33 5.28 -39.51
C THR A 512 11.63 6.13 -40.76
N ALA A 513 10.76 6.09 -41.75
CA ALA A 513 10.96 6.82 -43.02
C ALA A 513 11.21 8.32 -42.79
N GLY A 514 12.33 8.82 -43.32
CA GLY A 514 12.72 10.22 -43.23
C GLY A 514 13.29 10.67 -41.88
N ARG A 515 13.52 9.76 -40.96
CA ARG A 515 14.08 10.09 -39.62
C ARG A 515 15.60 10.14 -39.66
N THR A 516 16.17 11.10 -38.94
CA THR A 516 17.64 11.27 -38.83
C THR A 516 18.22 10.49 -37.66
N ARG A 517 17.41 10.23 -36.64
CA ARG A 517 17.79 9.49 -35.45
C ARG A 517 16.59 8.73 -34.89
N ILE A 518 16.82 7.50 -34.43
CA ILE A 518 15.83 6.70 -33.70
C ILE A 518 16.37 6.38 -32.33
N VAL A 519 15.68 6.85 -31.30
CA VAL A 519 15.96 6.54 -29.89
C VAL A 519 15.09 5.37 -29.48
N PHE A 520 15.64 4.17 -29.46
CA PHE A 520 14.95 2.98 -29.00
C PHE A 520 14.98 2.92 -27.47
N VAL A 521 13.80 2.95 -26.85
CA VAL A 521 13.62 2.86 -25.39
C VAL A 521 12.97 1.53 -25.05
N ASN A 522 13.66 0.71 -24.25
CA ASN A 522 13.11 -0.52 -23.70
C ASN A 522 12.97 -0.33 -22.18
N VAL A 523 11.75 -0.29 -21.68
CA VAL A 523 11.41 -0.10 -20.27
C VAL A 523 10.19 -0.93 -19.93
N HIS A 524 10.22 -1.60 -18.77
CA HIS A 524 9.09 -2.39 -18.27
C HIS A 524 8.50 -3.35 -19.32
N ALA A 525 9.37 -3.96 -20.13
CA ALA A 525 8.98 -4.90 -21.17
C ALA A 525 8.71 -6.28 -20.53
N VAL A 526 7.63 -6.90 -20.95
CA VAL A 526 7.26 -8.26 -20.52
C VAL A 526 7.79 -9.28 -21.53
N GLY A 527 8.84 -10.00 -21.15
CA GLY A 527 9.19 -11.38 -21.56
C GLY A 527 9.43 -11.71 -23.03
N GLU A 528 9.38 -10.77 -23.98
CA GLU A 528 9.50 -11.09 -25.39
C GLU A 528 10.75 -10.53 -26.06
N PRO A 529 11.28 -11.24 -27.09
CA PRO A 529 12.28 -10.64 -27.98
C PRO A 529 11.68 -9.37 -28.60
N ALA A 530 12.51 -8.35 -28.76
CA ALA A 530 12.15 -7.11 -29.42
C ALA A 530 12.57 -7.19 -30.90
N PRO A 531 11.72 -7.73 -31.81
CA PRO A 531 12.08 -7.94 -33.22
C PRO A 531 12.37 -6.63 -33.94
N GLU A 532 11.72 -5.54 -33.53
CA GLU A 532 11.99 -4.19 -34.02
C GLU A 532 13.41 -3.73 -33.67
N LYS A 533 13.93 -4.09 -32.52
CA LYS A 533 15.31 -3.79 -32.12
C LYS A 533 16.32 -4.57 -32.96
N GLU A 534 16.07 -5.83 -33.26
CA GLU A 534 16.95 -6.63 -34.12
C GLU A 534 16.92 -6.10 -35.57
N TRP A 535 15.76 -5.69 -36.06
CA TRP A 535 15.64 -5.03 -37.35
C TRP A 535 16.46 -3.72 -37.39
N LEU A 536 16.30 -2.85 -36.36
CA LEU A 536 17.10 -1.61 -36.27
C LEU A 536 18.60 -1.89 -36.25
N ARG A 537 19.04 -2.93 -35.58
CA ARG A 537 20.47 -3.31 -35.57
C ARG A 537 20.99 -3.78 -36.93
N ALA A 538 20.12 -4.38 -37.75
CA ALA A 538 20.48 -4.84 -39.08
C ALA A 538 20.50 -3.70 -40.10
N HIS A 539 19.75 -2.61 -39.88
CA HIS A 539 19.55 -1.53 -40.85
C HIS A 539 20.15 -0.18 -40.44
N ALA A 540 20.66 -0.06 -39.18
CA ALA A 540 21.19 1.18 -38.66
C ALA A 540 22.45 0.97 -37.81
N ALA A 541 23.30 2.00 -37.77
CA ALA A 541 24.44 2.03 -36.84
C ALA A 541 24.01 2.41 -35.42
N VAL A 542 24.55 1.70 -34.44
CA VAL A 542 24.38 2.04 -33.03
C VAL A 542 25.35 3.15 -32.67
N PHE A 543 24.82 4.34 -32.38
CA PHE A 543 25.64 5.51 -32.04
C PHE A 543 25.94 5.56 -30.52
N HIS A 544 24.92 5.35 -29.68
CA HIS A 544 25.08 5.41 -28.22
C HIS A 544 24.18 4.38 -27.53
N LYS A 545 24.62 3.91 -26.35
CA LYS A 545 23.84 3.03 -25.48
C LYS A 545 23.90 3.54 -24.06
N THR A 546 22.76 3.71 -23.44
CA THR A 546 22.61 4.08 -22.04
C THR A 546 21.76 3.04 -21.32
N ARG A 547 22.18 2.65 -20.13
CA ARG A 547 21.40 1.80 -19.25
C ARG A 547 21.11 2.57 -17.96
N LEU A 548 19.84 2.64 -17.59
CA LEU A 548 19.35 3.23 -16.34
C LEU A 548 18.52 2.17 -15.63
N ASP A 549 19.11 1.53 -14.63
CA ASP A 549 18.55 0.36 -13.93
C ASP A 549 18.09 -0.73 -14.92
N SER A 550 16.78 -1.04 -14.97
CA SER A 550 16.19 -1.99 -15.92
C SER A 550 15.93 -1.39 -17.31
N GLY A 551 15.91 -0.06 -17.43
CA GLY A 551 15.68 0.63 -18.68
C GLY A 551 16.91 0.67 -19.59
N ARG A 552 16.69 0.54 -20.88
CA ARG A 552 17.74 0.62 -21.91
C ARG A 552 17.36 1.64 -22.96
N ILE A 553 18.29 2.52 -23.28
CA ILE A 553 18.17 3.50 -24.35
C ILE A 553 19.26 3.18 -25.37
N ILE A 554 18.90 3.07 -26.64
CA ILE A 554 19.83 2.83 -27.75
C ILE A 554 19.55 3.84 -28.86
N ASP A 555 20.55 4.64 -29.19
CA ASP A 555 20.49 5.56 -30.31
C ASP A 555 20.92 4.86 -31.60
N PHE A 556 20.06 4.88 -32.60
CA PHE A 556 20.30 4.38 -33.93
C PHE A 556 20.35 5.54 -34.92
N ARG A 557 21.30 5.47 -35.90
CA ARG A 557 21.41 6.40 -37.00
C ARG A 557 21.54 5.65 -38.31
N PRO A 558 21.11 6.21 -39.44
CA PRO A 558 21.29 5.60 -40.76
C PRO A 558 22.76 5.30 -41.06
N ILE A 559 23.06 4.18 -41.73
CA ILE A 559 24.45 3.76 -41.99
C ILE A 559 25.05 4.59 -43.11
N ASN A 560 24.33 4.77 -44.24
CA ASN A 560 24.86 5.36 -45.47
C ASN A 560 24.01 6.51 -46.02
N SER A 561 23.06 7.02 -45.28
CA SER A 561 22.15 8.10 -45.70
C SER A 561 21.95 9.12 -44.60
N ALA A 562 21.47 10.30 -44.91
CA ALA A 562 21.11 11.31 -43.92
C ALA A 562 19.84 10.93 -43.13
N THR A 563 19.02 10.03 -43.66
CA THR A 563 17.74 9.58 -43.06
C THR A 563 17.56 8.08 -43.27
N PHE A 564 16.66 7.48 -42.45
CA PHE A 564 16.20 6.11 -42.59
C PHE A 564 15.33 5.90 -43.81
#